data_ff6b55ccc75395464fccc9523d96f7ca
#
_entry.id   ff6b55ccc75395464fccc9523d96f7ca
#
_cell.length_a   1.000
_cell.length_b   1.000
_cell.length_c   1.000
_cell.angle_alpha   90.00
_cell.angle_beta   90.00
_cell.angle_gamma   90.00
#
_symmetry.space_group_name_H-M   'P 1'
#
loop_
_entity.id
_entity.type
_entity.pdbx_description
1 polymer ?
#
loop_
_entity_poly.entity_id
_entity_poly.type
_entity_poly.pdbx_seq_one_letter_code
_entity_poly.pdbx_strand_id
1 'polypeptide(L)'
;YRMSRKTVHKWKRRYDGTVESLKNRSRAPLHSPLKQSDWEIQLVQRYAKKYPRDLLLGYEKAQKSGYVRSYGCFKRTASKLRPPEKKKRARQNKPYERAAYPGQKLQVDVKFVPSYCVANGRKYYQFTAKDECTRWTYREMYEEHSTHSAWQFLMNLVRKAPFPIRMIQTDNGTEFTNALLVTKSKHKTLFESALLEMGIAYHRIQIA
;
A
#
# COMPACT_ATOMS: atom_id res chain seq x y z
N TYR A 1 -6.65 -44.14 24.03
CA TYR A 1 -5.60 -43.94 22.98
C TYR A 1 -5.03 -45.32 22.62
N ARG A 2 -5.20 -45.76 21.35
CA ARG A 2 -4.63 -47.00 20.83
C ARG A 2 -3.19 -46.72 20.39
N MET A 3 -2.23 -46.92 21.31
CA MET A 3 -0.82 -46.83 20.98
C MET A 3 -0.19 -48.23 20.83
N SER A 4 0.78 -48.36 19.91
CA SER A 4 1.49 -49.63 19.74
C SER A 4 2.43 -49.89 20.96
N ARG A 5 2.64 -51.20 21.28
CA ARG A 5 3.58 -51.60 22.34
C ARG A 5 4.97 -51.00 22.14
N LYS A 6 5.46 -50.90 20.88
CA LYS A 6 6.76 -50.30 20.55
C LYS A 6 6.78 -48.81 20.93
N THR A 7 5.68 -48.08 20.71
CA THR A 7 5.57 -46.67 21.05
C THR A 7 5.62 -46.49 22.58
N VAL A 8 4.87 -47.26 23.33
CA VAL A 8 4.87 -47.22 24.79
C VAL A 8 6.28 -47.53 25.37
N HIS A 9 6.94 -48.57 24.86
CA HIS A 9 8.32 -48.91 25.26
C HIS A 9 9.29 -47.77 24.96
N LYS A 10 9.19 -47.13 23.80
CA LYS A 10 10.04 -45.99 23.42
C LYS A 10 9.87 -44.83 24.39
N TRP A 11 8.65 -44.50 24.77
CA TRP A 11 8.36 -43.39 25.68
C TRP A 11 8.81 -43.76 27.12
N LYS A 12 8.55 -45.00 27.57
CA LYS A 12 8.99 -45.46 28.88
C LYS A 12 10.52 -45.39 29.07
N ARG A 13 11.29 -45.76 28.02
CA ARG A 13 12.77 -45.61 28.02
C ARG A 13 13.26 -44.15 28.05
N ARG A 14 12.43 -43.20 27.57
CA ARG A 14 12.78 -41.77 27.52
C ARG A 14 12.39 -41.03 28.79
N TYR A 15 11.46 -41.57 29.55
CA TYR A 15 10.94 -40.91 30.74
C TYR A 15 11.95 -40.97 31.89
N ASP A 16 12.39 -39.79 32.33
CA ASP A 16 13.32 -39.58 33.44
C ASP A 16 12.65 -38.99 34.69
N GLY A 17 11.31 -39.02 34.75
CA GLY A 17 10.53 -38.42 35.84
C GLY A 17 9.97 -37.05 35.49
N THR A 18 10.39 -36.44 34.38
CA THR A 18 9.95 -35.11 33.96
C THR A 18 9.11 -35.13 32.66
N VAL A 19 8.17 -34.20 32.53
CA VAL A 19 7.38 -34.03 31.29
C VAL A 19 8.29 -33.55 30.14
N GLU A 20 9.39 -32.87 30.44
CA GLU A 20 10.35 -32.38 29.46
C GLU A 20 10.99 -33.54 28.67
N SER A 21 11.30 -34.67 29.33
CA SER A 21 11.85 -35.85 28.67
C SER A 21 10.93 -36.47 27.60
N LEU A 22 9.61 -36.18 27.68
CA LEU A 22 8.59 -36.64 26.75
C LEU A 22 8.37 -35.70 25.56
N LYS A 23 8.97 -34.51 25.54
CA LYS A 23 8.89 -33.62 24.40
C LYS A 23 9.55 -34.20 23.15
N ASN A 24 9.00 -33.92 21.99
CA ASN A 24 9.57 -34.36 20.73
C ASN A 24 11.00 -33.79 20.55
N ARG A 25 11.97 -34.67 20.35
CA ARG A 25 13.33 -34.25 20.02
C ARG A 25 13.36 -33.67 18.60
N SER A 26 14.26 -32.71 18.39
CA SER A 26 14.54 -32.19 17.05
C SER A 26 14.92 -33.33 16.10
N ARG A 27 14.38 -33.33 14.90
CA ARG A 27 14.75 -34.24 13.81
C ARG A 27 15.87 -33.68 12.94
N ALA A 28 16.34 -32.47 13.25
CA ALA A 28 17.45 -31.86 12.52
C ALA A 28 18.73 -32.68 12.70
N PRO A 29 19.52 -32.89 11.66
CA PRO A 29 20.81 -33.58 11.78
C PRO A 29 21.73 -32.80 12.74
N LEU A 30 22.44 -33.54 13.61
CA LEU A 30 23.42 -32.96 14.52
C LEU A 30 24.59 -32.29 13.78
N HIS A 31 24.94 -32.85 12.63
CA HIS A 31 25.96 -32.32 11.74
C HIS A 31 25.33 -32.01 10.37
N SER A 32 25.49 -30.78 9.91
CA SER A 32 25.11 -30.37 8.55
C SER A 32 26.35 -29.81 7.87
N PRO A 33 26.93 -30.52 6.88
CA PRO A 33 28.14 -30.05 6.16
C PRO A 33 27.89 -28.75 5.39
N LEU A 34 26.63 -28.42 5.10
CA LEU A 34 26.23 -27.18 4.42
C LEU A 34 25.86 -26.05 5.39
N LYS A 35 26.03 -26.22 6.70
CA LYS A 35 25.78 -25.15 7.68
C LYS A 35 26.73 -23.99 7.44
N GLN A 36 26.20 -22.77 7.45
CA GLN A 36 27.04 -21.57 7.39
C GLN A 36 27.89 -21.45 8.65
N SER A 37 29.12 -21.02 8.46
CA SER A 37 30.00 -20.66 9.57
C SER A 37 29.58 -19.35 10.24
N ASP A 38 30.00 -19.15 11.46
CA ASP A 38 29.60 -17.95 12.22
C ASP A 38 30.10 -16.66 11.56
N TRP A 39 31.31 -16.69 10.97
CA TRP A 39 31.84 -15.54 10.23
C TRP A 39 31.03 -15.22 8.97
N GLU A 40 30.53 -16.23 8.23
CA GLU A 40 29.64 -16.04 7.08
C GLU A 40 28.32 -15.39 7.51
N ILE A 41 27.76 -15.83 8.66
CA ILE A 41 26.54 -15.26 9.23
C ILE A 41 26.76 -13.79 9.63
N GLN A 42 27.87 -13.47 10.29
CA GLN A 42 28.25 -12.11 10.66
C GLN A 42 28.41 -11.22 9.41
N LEU A 43 29.00 -11.76 8.35
CA LEU A 43 29.18 -11.04 7.08
C LEU A 43 27.82 -10.71 6.45
N VAL A 44 26.92 -11.71 6.41
CA VAL A 44 25.53 -11.50 5.94
C VAL A 44 24.83 -10.44 6.78
N GLN A 45 24.95 -10.51 8.11
CA GLN A 45 24.34 -9.55 9.02
C GLN A 45 24.84 -8.12 8.78
N ARG A 46 26.15 -7.94 8.62
CA ARG A 46 26.78 -6.65 8.31
C ARG A 46 26.23 -6.04 7.04
N TYR A 47 26.24 -6.77 5.94
CA TYR A 47 25.83 -6.25 4.64
C TYR A 47 24.32 -6.14 4.48
N ALA A 48 23.54 -7.04 5.06
CA ALA A 48 22.08 -6.90 5.06
C ALA A 48 21.60 -5.71 5.89
N LYS A 49 22.31 -5.35 6.98
CA LYS A 49 22.03 -4.14 7.77
C LYS A 49 22.45 -2.88 7.03
N LYS A 50 23.56 -2.90 6.30
CA LYS A 50 24.08 -1.75 5.54
C LYS A 50 23.23 -1.44 4.30
N TYR A 51 22.68 -2.47 3.65
CA TYR A 51 21.89 -2.35 2.42
C TYR A 51 20.49 -2.97 2.58
N PRO A 52 19.63 -2.41 3.45
CA PRO A 52 18.35 -3.05 3.81
C PRO A 52 17.32 -3.04 2.66
N ARG A 53 17.43 -2.09 1.73
CA ARG A 53 16.53 -1.95 0.58
C ARG A 53 17.04 -2.67 -0.67
N ASP A 54 18.33 -2.94 -0.74
CA ASP A 54 18.99 -3.61 -1.88
C ASP A 54 19.87 -4.75 -1.36
N LEU A 55 19.26 -5.92 -1.19
CA LEU A 55 19.97 -7.11 -0.73
C LEU A 55 20.92 -7.69 -1.80
N LEU A 56 20.69 -7.38 -3.08
CA LEU A 56 21.57 -7.84 -4.15
C LEU A 56 22.91 -7.10 -4.07
N LEU A 57 22.88 -5.80 -3.95
CA LEU A 57 24.07 -4.99 -3.71
C LEU A 57 24.81 -5.43 -2.43
N GLY A 58 24.04 -5.72 -1.35
CA GLY A 58 24.60 -6.28 -0.11
C GLY A 58 25.32 -7.60 -0.35
N TYR A 59 24.77 -8.48 -1.18
CA TYR A 59 25.38 -9.76 -1.55
C TYR A 59 26.68 -9.57 -2.36
N GLU A 60 26.68 -8.71 -3.39
CA GLU A 60 27.89 -8.42 -4.17
C GLU A 60 29.04 -7.88 -3.30
N LYS A 61 28.71 -7.00 -2.35
CA LYS A 61 29.71 -6.50 -1.40
C LYS A 61 30.20 -7.58 -0.45
N ALA A 62 29.32 -8.50 -0.03
CA ALA A 62 29.71 -9.65 0.79
C ALA A 62 30.63 -10.60 0.02
N GLN A 63 30.37 -10.84 -1.28
CA GLN A 63 31.25 -11.66 -2.14
C GLN A 63 32.66 -11.06 -2.23
N LYS A 64 32.77 -9.74 -2.42
CA LYS A 64 34.05 -9.03 -2.42
C LYS A 64 34.80 -9.16 -1.09
N SER A 65 34.09 -9.49 0.00
CA SER A 65 34.65 -9.72 1.34
C SER A 65 34.83 -11.21 1.68
N GLY A 66 34.75 -12.10 0.66
CA GLY A 66 35.02 -13.52 0.80
C GLY A 66 33.78 -14.42 0.99
N TYR A 67 32.56 -13.89 0.86
CA TYR A 67 31.35 -14.73 0.92
C TYR A 67 31.18 -15.56 -0.36
N VAL A 68 31.24 -16.89 -0.25
CA VAL A 68 31.33 -17.80 -1.40
C VAL A 68 29.97 -18.43 -1.77
N ARG A 69 28.97 -18.35 -0.86
CA ARG A 69 27.67 -19.02 -1.09
C ARG A 69 26.76 -18.25 -2.02
N SER A 70 25.75 -18.94 -2.57
CA SER A 70 24.79 -18.36 -3.49
C SER A 70 23.97 -17.23 -2.87
N TYR A 71 23.44 -16.34 -3.73
CA TYR A 71 22.51 -15.27 -3.34
C TYR A 71 21.27 -15.79 -2.58
N GLY A 72 20.73 -16.97 -2.99
CA GLY A 72 19.60 -17.58 -2.29
C GLY A 72 19.91 -17.94 -0.85
N CYS A 73 21.15 -18.35 -0.56
CA CYS A 73 21.62 -18.63 0.80
C CYS A 73 21.74 -17.32 1.59
N PHE A 74 22.36 -16.29 1.00
CA PHE A 74 22.47 -14.95 1.59
C PHE A 74 21.10 -14.37 1.95
N LYS A 75 20.16 -14.38 1.01
CA LYS A 75 18.79 -13.86 1.20
C LYS A 75 18.06 -14.59 2.34
N ARG A 76 18.11 -15.92 2.39
CA ARG A 76 17.47 -16.72 3.47
C ARG A 76 18.05 -16.38 4.84
N THR A 77 19.37 -16.24 4.94
CA THR A 77 20.03 -15.89 6.19
C THR A 77 19.71 -14.45 6.60
N ALA A 78 19.78 -13.50 5.68
CA ALA A 78 19.39 -12.12 5.92
C ALA A 78 17.94 -12.00 6.41
N SER A 79 17.01 -12.78 5.85
CA SER A 79 15.60 -12.78 6.27
C SER A 79 15.41 -13.33 7.67
N LYS A 80 16.20 -14.33 8.10
CA LYS A 80 16.15 -14.88 9.47
C LYS A 80 16.72 -13.90 10.50
N LEU A 81 17.70 -13.09 10.10
CA LEU A 81 18.36 -12.11 10.96
C LEU A 81 17.59 -10.78 11.08
N ARG A 82 16.61 -10.54 10.21
CA ARG A 82 15.74 -9.37 10.35
C ARG A 82 14.81 -9.55 11.55
N PRO A 83 14.64 -8.51 12.38
CA PRO A 83 13.59 -8.54 13.38
C PRO A 83 12.25 -8.76 12.69
N PRO A 84 11.31 -9.52 13.29
CA PRO A 84 9.99 -9.70 12.72
C PRO A 84 9.36 -8.32 12.48
N GLU A 85 8.99 -8.04 11.23
CA GLU A 85 8.24 -6.81 10.94
C GLU A 85 6.99 -6.80 11.82
N LYS A 86 6.81 -5.72 12.57
CA LYS A 86 5.56 -5.51 13.31
C LYS A 86 4.44 -5.64 12.29
N LYS A 87 3.64 -6.71 12.39
CA LYS A 87 2.45 -6.89 11.55
C LYS A 87 1.67 -5.59 11.60
N LYS A 88 1.60 -4.89 10.47
CA LYS A 88 0.72 -3.72 10.36
C LYS A 88 -0.64 -4.20 10.81
N ARG A 89 -1.24 -3.53 11.80
CA ARG A 89 -2.59 -3.87 12.26
C ARG A 89 -3.45 -3.97 11.02
N ALA A 90 -4.13 -5.11 10.86
CA ALA A 90 -5.08 -5.27 9.75
C ALA A 90 -6.02 -4.07 9.80
N ARG A 91 -6.09 -3.29 8.71
CA ARG A 91 -7.05 -2.21 8.60
C ARG A 91 -8.41 -2.85 8.78
N GLN A 92 -9.18 -2.40 9.76
CA GLN A 92 -10.60 -2.72 9.82
C GLN A 92 -11.21 -2.09 8.56
N ASN A 93 -11.42 -2.92 7.54
CA ASN A 93 -12.16 -2.51 6.36
C ASN A 93 -13.59 -2.22 6.83
N LYS A 94 -13.88 -0.95 7.07
CA LYS A 94 -15.27 -0.53 7.21
C LYS A 94 -15.99 -0.93 5.92
N PRO A 95 -17.17 -1.57 6.01
CA PRO A 95 -17.92 -1.92 4.82
C PRO A 95 -18.14 -0.65 4.00
N TYR A 96 -17.90 -0.75 2.69
CA TYR A 96 -18.08 0.37 1.79
C TYR A 96 -19.57 0.60 1.57
N GLU A 97 -20.07 1.74 2.05
CA GLU A 97 -21.46 2.15 1.85
C GLU A 97 -21.61 2.77 0.45
N ARG A 98 -22.37 2.12 -0.38
CA ARG A 98 -22.70 2.62 -1.73
C ARG A 98 -23.74 3.74 -1.63
N ALA A 99 -23.68 4.68 -2.56
CA ALA A 99 -24.71 5.70 -2.68
C ALA A 99 -26.07 5.05 -2.98
N ALA A 100 -27.09 5.41 -2.23
CA ALA A 100 -28.43 4.82 -2.29
C ALA A 100 -29.31 5.48 -3.39
N TYR A 101 -29.04 6.74 -3.74
CA TYR A 101 -29.81 7.51 -4.71
C TYR A 101 -28.91 8.38 -5.59
N PRO A 102 -29.41 8.80 -6.79
CA PRO A 102 -28.66 9.66 -7.70
C PRO A 102 -28.24 10.98 -7.05
N GLY A 103 -26.98 11.37 -7.27
CA GLY A 103 -26.44 12.62 -6.74
C GLY A 103 -26.01 12.58 -5.28
N GLN A 104 -26.25 11.46 -4.56
CA GLN A 104 -25.81 11.34 -3.17
C GLN A 104 -24.29 11.49 -3.05
N LYS A 105 -23.54 10.87 -3.98
CA LYS A 105 -22.08 10.92 -3.98
C LYS A 105 -21.53 10.82 -5.39
N LEU A 106 -20.83 11.87 -5.81
CA LEU A 106 -20.07 11.90 -7.06
C LEU A 106 -18.57 11.80 -6.77
N GLN A 107 -17.89 10.97 -7.55
CA GLN A 107 -16.43 10.92 -7.55
C GLN A 107 -15.91 11.80 -8.69
N VAL A 108 -14.96 12.69 -8.36
CA VAL A 108 -14.30 13.55 -9.34
C VAL A 108 -12.82 13.20 -9.40
N ASP A 109 -12.33 13.04 -10.62
CA ASP A 109 -10.95 12.66 -10.93
C ASP A 109 -10.44 13.47 -12.13
N VAL A 110 -9.14 13.71 -12.18
CA VAL A 110 -8.47 14.40 -13.28
C VAL A 110 -7.45 13.50 -13.91
N LYS A 111 -7.52 13.38 -15.25
CA LYS A 111 -6.56 12.61 -16.03
C LYS A 111 -5.79 13.49 -16.98
N PHE A 112 -4.50 13.32 -17.01
CA PHE A 112 -3.66 13.91 -18.04
C PHE A 112 -3.93 13.24 -19.41
N VAL A 113 -4.19 14.06 -20.43
CA VAL A 113 -4.35 13.62 -21.80
C VAL A 113 -3.10 14.01 -22.58
N PRO A 114 -2.27 13.03 -22.98
CA PRO A 114 -1.03 13.31 -23.70
C PRO A 114 -1.29 13.95 -25.08
N SER A 115 -0.32 14.75 -25.54
CA SER A 115 -0.41 15.47 -26.82
C SER A 115 -0.63 14.57 -28.03
N TYR A 116 -0.11 13.33 -28.00
CA TYR A 116 -0.30 12.36 -29.10
C TYR A 116 -1.74 11.81 -29.18
N CYS A 117 -2.58 12.04 -28.16
CA CYS A 117 -3.99 11.66 -28.17
C CYS A 117 -4.90 12.74 -28.76
N VAL A 118 -4.36 13.91 -29.12
CA VAL A 118 -5.13 15.08 -29.52
C VAL A 118 -4.63 15.62 -30.85
N ALA A 119 -5.54 15.89 -31.79
CA ALA A 119 -5.20 16.30 -33.15
C ALA A 119 -4.35 17.59 -33.24
N ASN A 120 -4.51 18.50 -32.28
CA ASN A 120 -3.75 19.75 -32.26
C ASN A 120 -2.38 19.64 -31.55
N GLY A 121 -2.00 18.44 -31.06
CA GLY A 121 -0.73 18.20 -30.38
C GLY A 121 -0.58 18.90 -29.02
N ARG A 122 -1.63 19.50 -28.46
CA ARG A 122 -1.57 20.15 -27.14
C ARG A 122 -1.85 19.15 -26.01
N LYS A 123 -1.43 19.50 -24.82
CA LYS A 123 -1.70 18.75 -23.58
C LYS A 123 -3.02 19.22 -22.99
N TYR A 124 -3.83 18.29 -22.53
CA TYR A 124 -5.09 18.58 -21.86
C TYR A 124 -5.22 17.80 -20.56
N TYR A 125 -6.12 18.29 -19.71
CA TYR A 125 -6.51 17.64 -18.47
C TYR A 125 -8.02 17.36 -18.55
N GLN A 126 -8.36 16.07 -18.52
CA GLN A 126 -9.75 15.63 -18.53
C GLN A 126 -10.26 15.52 -17.11
N PHE A 127 -11.16 16.41 -16.74
CA PHE A 127 -11.92 16.31 -15.50
C PHE A 127 -13.11 15.39 -15.73
N THR A 128 -13.33 14.46 -14.81
CA THR A 128 -14.39 13.46 -14.89
C THR A 128 -15.15 13.41 -13.58
N ALA A 129 -16.45 13.66 -13.60
CA ALA A 129 -17.34 13.38 -12.48
C ALA A 129 -18.16 12.13 -12.77
N LYS A 130 -18.28 11.22 -11.81
CA LYS A 130 -19.05 10.00 -11.93
C LYS A 130 -19.96 9.83 -10.72
N ASP A 131 -21.26 9.72 -10.97
CA ASP A 131 -22.22 9.37 -9.91
C ASP A 131 -22.05 7.89 -9.51
N GLU A 132 -21.99 7.65 -8.21
CA GLU A 132 -21.75 6.33 -7.66
C GLU A 132 -22.98 5.41 -7.78
N CYS A 133 -24.17 5.97 -7.70
CA CYS A 133 -25.44 5.23 -7.80
C CYS A 133 -25.78 4.86 -9.26
N THR A 134 -25.92 5.84 -10.12
CA THR A 134 -26.40 5.64 -11.50
C THR A 134 -25.29 5.35 -12.51
N ARG A 135 -24.03 5.62 -12.14
CA ARG A 135 -22.88 5.60 -13.06
C ARG A 135 -22.92 6.70 -14.11
N TRP A 136 -23.85 7.64 -14.03
CA TRP A 136 -23.83 8.83 -14.86
C TRP A 136 -22.47 9.51 -14.80
N THR A 137 -22.00 9.96 -15.95
CA THR A 137 -20.64 10.50 -16.06
C THR A 137 -20.68 11.80 -16.85
N TYR A 138 -20.04 12.83 -16.30
CA TYR A 138 -19.78 14.10 -16.96
C TYR A 138 -18.28 14.32 -17.14
N ARG A 139 -17.87 14.83 -18.30
CA ARG A 139 -16.46 15.04 -18.65
C ARG A 139 -16.26 16.35 -19.37
N GLU A 140 -15.19 17.05 -19.04
CA GLU A 140 -14.69 18.20 -19.77
C GLU A 140 -13.18 18.17 -19.84
N MET A 141 -12.62 18.85 -20.86
CA MET A 141 -11.17 19.00 -21.03
C MET A 141 -10.77 20.47 -20.85
N TYR A 142 -9.67 20.66 -20.15
CA TYR A 142 -9.06 21.97 -19.90
C TYR A 142 -7.58 21.94 -20.28
N GLU A 143 -7.04 23.06 -20.70
CA GLU A 143 -5.62 23.20 -21.04
C GLU A 143 -4.75 23.29 -19.76
N GLU A 144 -5.35 23.69 -18.64
CA GLU A 144 -4.67 23.89 -17.38
C GLU A 144 -5.14 22.93 -16.28
N HIS A 145 -4.18 22.48 -15.48
CA HIS A 145 -4.42 21.73 -14.25
C HIS A 145 -4.41 22.69 -13.05
N SER A 146 -5.43 23.53 -12.96
CA SER A 146 -5.50 24.60 -11.98
C SER A 146 -6.77 24.52 -11.12
N THR A 147 -6.73 25.19 -9.96
CA THR A 147 -7.95 25.32 -9.11
C THR A 147 -9.06 26.10 -9.81
N HIS A 148 -8.70 27.00 -10.76
CA HIS A 148 -9.68 27.70 -11.58
C HIS A 148 -10.40 26.74 -12.54
N SER A 149 -9.66 25.87 -13.21
CA SER A 149 -10.26 24.83 -14.09
C SER A 149 -11.15 23.87 -13.29
N ALA A 150 -10.74 23.49 -12.07
CA ALA A 150 -11.57 22.66 -11.19
C ALA A 150 -12.87 23.39 -10.77
N TRP A 151 -12.79 24.66 -10.45
CA TRP A 151 -13.95 25.49 -10.14
C TRP A 151 -14.88 25.60 -11.35
N GLN A 152 -14.38 25.92 -12.54
CA GLN A 152 -15.17 26.02 -13.77
C GLN A 152 -15.86 24.71 -14.12
N PHE A 153 -15.13 23.59 -13.98
CA PHE A 153 -15.70 22.25 -14.12
C PHE A 153 -16.85 22.01 -13.13
N LEU A 154 -16.70 22.40 -11.87
CA LEU A 154 -17.75 22.28 -10.86
C LEU A 154 -19.01 23.07 -11.24
N MET A 155 -18.85 24.31 -11.69
CA MET A 155 -19.98 25.15 -12.13
C MET A 155 -20.76 24.48 -13.28
N ASN A 156 -20.03 23.96 -14.25
CA ASN A 156 -20.62 23.27 -15.39
C ASN A 156 -21.26 21.93 -14.97
N LEU A 157 -20.61 21.18 -14.08
CA LEU A 157 -21.12 19.92 -13.55
C LEU A 157 -22.48 20.11 -12.86
N VAL A 158 -22.58 21.08 -11.94
CA VAL A 158 -23.84 21.35 -11.21
C VAL A 158 -24.97 21.74 -12.17
N ARG A 159 -24.67 22.54 -13.21
CA ARG A 159 -25.65 22.96 -14.23
C ARG A 159 -26.11 21.82 -15.14
N LYS A 160 -25.21 20.81 -15.40
CA LYS A 160 -25.49 19.73 -16.35
C LYS A 160 -25.98 18.45 -15.67
N ALA A 161 -25.82 18.33 -14.37
CA ALA A 161 -26.26 17.14 -13.62
C ALA A 161 -27.82 17.05 -13.69
N PRO A 162 -28.39 15.88 -14.02
CA PRO A 162 -29.83 15.66 -14.05
C PRO A 162 -30.47 15.46 -12.67
N PHE A 163 -29.69 15.64 -11.61
CA PHE A 163 -30.11 15.47 -10.22
C PHE A 163 -29.31 16.41 -9.28
N PRO A 164 -29.84 16.76 -8.12
CA PRO A 164 -29.11 17.58 -7.15
C PRO A 164 -27.91 16.81 -6.59
N ILE A 165 -26.75 17.48 -6.52
CA ILE A 165 -25.50 16.91 -6.00
C ILE A 165 -25.44 17.18 -4.51
N ARG A 166 -25.30 16.12 -3.68
CA ARG A 166 -25.20 16.21 -2.23
C ARG A 166 -23.77 16.16 -1.72
N MET A 167 -22.93 15.34 -2.37
CA MET A 167 -21.55 15.16 -1.94
C MET A 167 -20.64 14.98 -3.16
N ILE A 168 -19.47 15.61 -3.10
CA ILE A 168 -18.38 15.38 -4.05
C ILE A 168 -17.19 14.79 -3.31
N GLN A 169 -16.65 13.72 -3.88
CA GLN A 169 -15.42 13.08 -3.42
C GLN A 169 -14.32 13.26 -4.46
N THR A 170 -13.13 13.74 -4.01
CA THR A 170 -11.91 13.82 -4.83
C THR A 170 -10.76 13.09 -4.17
N ASP A 171 -9.68 12.92 -4.88
CA ASP A 171 -8.37 12.70 -4.28
C ASP A 171 -7.84 14.00 -3.62
N ASN A 172 -6.54 14.01 -3.26
CA ASN A 172 -5.90 15.17 -2.64
C ASN A 172 -5.11 16.02 -3.66
N GLY A 173 -5.55 16.06 -4.92
CA GLY A 173 -4.94 16.89 -5.94
C GLY A 173 -4.94 18.38 -5.57
N THR A 174 -3.89 19.09 -5.93
CA THR A 174 -3.72 20.53 -5.59
C THR A 174 -4.72 21.42 -6.30
N GLU A 175 -5.34 20.96 -7.36
CA GLU A 175 -6.45 21.62 -8.06
C GLU A 175 -7.72 21.64 -7.21
N PHE A 176 -7.90 20.66 -6.33
CA PHE A 176 -9.08 20.54 -5.47
C PHE A 176 -8.82 21.08 -4.07
N THR A 177 -7.63 20.86 -3.49
CA THR A 177 -7.38 21.16 -2.07
C THR A 177 -5.93 21.54 -1.79
N ASN A 178 -5.76 22.46 -0.84
CA ASN A 178 -4.44 22.86 -0.32
C ASN A 178 -3.98 22.02 0.88
N ALA A 179 -4.72 20.99 1.28
CA ALA A 179 -4.50 20.27 2.52
C ALA A 179 -3.16 19.57 2.66
N LEU A 180 -2.50 19.23 1.53
CA LEU A 180 -1.20 18.58 1.51
C LEU A 180 -0.03 19.53 1.21
N LEU A 181 -0.28 20.79 0.99
CA LEU A 181 0.78 21.76 0.76
C LEU A 181 1.65 21.93 2.02
N VAL A 182 2.96 21.89 1.85
CA VAL A 182 3.94 22.04 2.94
C VAL A 182 3.77 23.38 3.68
N THR A 183 3.36 24.40 2.98
CA THR A 183 3.14 25.76 3.49
C THR A 183 1.86 25.90 4.30
N LYS A 184 1.11 24.81 4.55
CA LYS A 184 -0.15 24.79 5.32
C LYS A 184 -1.00 26.06 5.10
N SER A 185 -1.26 26.38 3.83
CA SER A 185 -2.16 27.49 3.51
C SER A 185 -3.52 27.21 4.16
N LYS A 186 -3.94 28.08 5.08
CA LYS A 186 -5.26 28.02 5.73
C LYS A 186 -6.38 28.41 4.77
N HIS A 187 -6.03 28.90 3.59
CA HIS A 187 -7.01 29.36 2.59
C HIS A 187 -7.58 28.17 1.82
N LYS A 188 -8.91 28.15 1.73
CA LYS A 188 -9.62 27.21 0.87
C LYS A 188 -9.31 27.51 -0.58
N THR A 189 -9.34 26.48 -1.43
CA THR A 189 -9.27 26.66 -2.88
C THR A 189 -10.58 27.25 -3.41
N LEU A 190 -10.59 27.77 -4.63
CA LEU A 190 -11.82 28.22 -5.29
C LEU A 190 -12.86 27.08 -5.38
N PHE A 191 -12.39 25.87 -5.61
CA PHE A 191 -13.22 24.66 -5.63
C PHE A 191 -13.88 24.39 -4.28
N GLU A 192 -13.09 24.41 -3.18
CA GLU A 192 -13.61 24.20 -1.82
C GLU A 192 -14.57 25.29 -1.38
N SER A 193 -14.30 26.55 -1.76
CA SER A 193 -15.16 27.68 -1.44
C SER A 193 -16.52 27.59 -2.15
N ALA A 194 -16.50 27.24 -3.42
CA ALA A 194 -17.72 27.05 -4.21
C ALA A 194 -18.59 25.90 -3.70
N LEU A 195 -17.99 24.79 -3.31
CA LEU A 195 -18.73 23.67 -2.68
C LEU A 195 -19.43 24.09 -1.41
N LEU A 196 -18.74 24.88 -0.57
CA LEU A 196 -19.32 25.40 0.68
C LEU A 196 -20.52 26.34 0.40
N GLU A 197 -20.37 27.27 -0.53
CA GLU A 197 -21.42 28.21 -0.94
C GLU A 197 -22.66 27.50 -1.49
N MET A 198 -22.45 26.39 -2.23
CA MET A 198 -23.54 25.58 -2.79
C MET A 198 -24.16 24.60 -1.79
N GLY A 199 -23.62 24.48 -0.57
CA GLY A 199 -24.08 23.50 0.42
C GLY A 199 -23.77 22.03 0.02
N ILE A 200 -22.79 21.81 -0.85
CA ILE A 200 -22.39 20.48 -1.29
C ILE A 200 -21.30 19.96 -0.34
N ALA A 201 -21.53 18.79 0.27
CA ALA A 201 -20.56 18.17 1.16
C ALA A 201 -19.29 17.75 0.40
N TYR A 202 -18.13 18.02 0.98
CA TYR A 202 -16.84 17.69 0.37
C TYR A 202 -16.14 16.56 1.14
N HIS A 203 -15.78 15.50 0.44
CA HIS A 203 -15.05 14.36 1.01
C HIS A 203 -13.75 14.13 0.25
N ARG A 204 -12.63 14.11 0.98
CA ARG A 204 -11.32 13.78 0.43
C ARG A 204 -10.95 12.35 0.75
N ILE A 205 -10.41 11.64 -0.22
CA ILE A 205 -9.89 10.29 0.00
C ILE A 205 -8.69 10.38 0.95
N GLN A 206 -8.77 9.68 2.09
CA GLN A 206 -7.65 9.63 3.04
C GLN A 206 -6.48 8.87 2.41
N ILE A 207 -5.29 9.49 2.46
CA ILE A 207 -4.05 8.80 2.11
C ILE A 207 -3.80 7.71 3.14
N ALA A 208 -3.48 6.54 2.63
CA ALA A 208 -3.25 5.36 3.44
C ALA A 208 -1.86 5.36 4.11
#